data_17837adf122e820edd3bde7e287a09cb
#
_entry.id   17837adf122e820edd3bde7e287a09cb
#
_cell.length_a   1.000
_cell.length_b   1.000
_cell.length_c   1.000
_cell.angle_alpha   90.00
_cell.angle_beta   90.00
_cell.angle_gamma   90.00
#
_symmetry.space_group_name_H-M   'P 1'
#
loop_
_entity.id
_entity.type
_entity.pdbx_description
1 polymer ?
#
loop_
_entity_poly.entity_id
_entity_poly.type
_entity_poly.pdbx_seq_one_letter_code
_entity_poly.pdbx_strand_id
1 'polypeptide(L)'
;MQQQSAITAFRLLVLAGCSAPALWLMWQWFFGDLGAVPSEAVVHFTGRTGLTLLLVTIAFSPAFRFTRWIGFMVARRQLGLWAFFWLLAHMLAWMGLDQYWDWPWIRREMIDLPYIRYGVAVADASSAATSAITATTASTTAHH
;
A
#
# COMPACT_ATOMS: atom_id res chain seq x y z
N MET A 1 -4.00 28.15 20.92
CA MET A 1 -5.06 28.16 19.92
C MET A 1 -4.53 28.11 18.47
N GLN A 2 -3.52 28.89 18.10
CA GLN A 2 -2.95 28.92 16.73
C GLN A 2 -2.39 27.56 16.24
N GLN A 3 -1.74 26.80 17.09
CA GLN A 3 -1.11 25.53 16.71
C GLN A 3 -2.17 24.44 16.38
N GLN A 4 -3.28 24.42 17.07
CA GLN A 4 -4.36 23.47 16.77
C GLN A 4 -5.03 23.78 15.42
N SER A 5 -5.25 25.07 15.12
CA SER A 5 -5.78 25.48 13.83
C SER A 5 -4.88 25.09 12.66
N ALA A 6 -3.56 25.23 12.81
CA ALA A 6 -2.59 24.86 11.80
C ALA A 6 -2.59 23.33 11.54
N ILE A 7 -2.67 22.51 12.60
CA ILE A 7 -2.75 21.04 12.45
C ILE A 7 -4.06 20.63 11.77
N THR A 8 -5.17 21.25 12.14
CA THR A 8 -6.47 20.97 11.52
C THR A 8 -6.50 21.36 10.05
N ALA A 9 -5.99 22.55 9.71
CA ALA A 9 -5.88 23.00 8.32
C ALA A 9 -5.00 22.06 7.49
N PHE A 10 -3.87 21.60 8.04
CA PHE A 10 -2.98 20.65 7.39
C PHE A 10 -3.66 19.28 7.17
N ARG A 11 -4.43 18.80 8.14
CA ARG A 11 -5.21 17.56 7.99
C ARG A 11 -6.27 17.66 6.90
N LEU A 12 -6.97 18.79 6.83
CA LEU A 12 -7.95 19.03 5.77
C LEU A 12 -7.31 19.12 4.38
N LEU A 13 -6.13 19.73 4.28
CA LEU A 13 -5.37 19.79 3.04
C LEU A 13 -4.93 18.39 2.59
N VAL A 14 -4.43 17.57 3.50
CA VAL A 14 -4.09 16.17 3.22
C VAL A 14 -5.33 15.38 2.80
N LEU A 15 -6.46 15.56 3.47
CA LEU A 15 -7.72 14.92 3.12
C LEU A 15 -8.15 15.29 1.70
N ALA A 16 -8.16 16.59 1.38
CA ALA A 16 -8.51 17.10 0.06
C ALA A 16 -7.57 16.56 -1.02
N GLY A 17 -6.26 16.55 -0.76
CA GLY A 17 -5.27 16.00 -1.69
C GLY A 17 -5.43 14.50 -1.94
N CYS A 18 -5.77 13.72 -0.92
CA CYS A 18 -6.02 12.28 -1.06
C CYS A 18 -7.35 11.94 -1.72
N SER A 19 -8.37 12.80 -1.58
CA SER A 19 -9.69 12.61 -2.20
C SER A 19 -9.77 13.17 -3.63
N ALA A 20 -8.90 14.12 -4.00
CA ALA A 20 -8.89 14.72 -5.33
C ALA A 20 -8.77 13.68 -6.47
N PRO A 21 -7.87 12.69 -6.41
CA PRO A 21 -7.79 11.66 -7.45
C PRO A 21 -9.09 10.80 -7.54
N ALA A 22 -9.78 10.58 -6.42
CA ALA A 22 -11.05 9.84 -6.43
C ALA A 22 -12.16 10.62 -7.13
N LEU A 23 -12.26 11.91 -6.83
CA LEU A 23 -13.21 12.81 -7.50
C LEU A 23 -12.91 12.92 -9.00
N TRP A 24 -11.63 13.00 -9.36
CA TRP A 24 -11.21 13.04 -10.76
C TRP A 24 -11.55 11.74 -11.49
N LEU A 25 -11.30 10.57 -10.88
CA LEU A 25 -11.66 9.27 -11.43
C LEU A 25 -13.19 9.13 -11.60
N MET A 26 -13.96 9.60 -10.62
CA MET A 26 -15.41 9.58 -10.66
C MET A 26 -15.95 10.51 -11.76
N TRP A 27 -15.36 11.68 -11.93
CA TRP A 27 -15.67 12.58 -13.05
C TRP A 27 -15.40 11.94 -14.40
N GLN A 28 -14.23 11.33 -14.58
CA GLN A 28 -13.85 10.61 -15.80
C GLN A 28 -14.81 9.45 -16.10
N TRP A 29 -15.26 8.74 -15.07
CA TRP A 29 -16.20 7.64 -15.23
C TRP A 29 -17.58 8.09 -15.75
N PHE A 30 -18.07 9.24 -15.29
CA PHE A 30 -19.41 9.73 -15.66
C PHE A 30 -19.42 10.62 -16.92
N PHE A 31 -18.36 11.38 -17.15
CA PHE A 31 -18.35 12.44 -18.16
C PHE A 31 -17.18 12.37 -19.11
N GLY A 32 -16.19 11.55 -18.83
CA GLY A 32 -14.95 11.46 -19.60
C GLY A 32 -14.92 10.25 -20.52
N ASP A 33 -13.96 10.27 -21.44
CA ASP A 33 -13.60 9.11 -22.25
C ASP A 33 -12.38 8.44 -21.61
N LEU A 34 -12.62 7.29 -20.94
CA LEU A 34 -11.57 6.46 -20.34
C LEU A 34 -10.75 5.66 -21.36
N GLY A 35 -10.99 5.92 -22.66
CA GLY A 35 -10.30 5.26 -23.75
C GLY A 35 -10.94 3.91 -24.15
N ALA A 36 -10.25 3.16 -25.00
CA ALA A 36 -10.74 1.92 -25.58
C ALA A 36 -10.95 0.78 -24.56
N VAL A 37 -10.23 0.80 -23.43
CA VAL A 37 -10.31 -0.22 -22.36
C VAL A 37 -10.43 0.47 -21.01
N PRO A 38 -11.66 0.81 -20.57
CA PRO A 38 -11.86 1.56 -19.32
C PRO A 38 -11.36 0.84 -18.06
N SER A 39 -11.42 -0.50 -18.04
CA SER A 39 -10.95 -1.32 -16.91
C SER A 39 -9.46 -1.15 -16.66
N GLU A 40 -8.66 -1.22 -17.69
CA GLU A 40 -7.20 -1.05 -17.62
C GLU A 40 -6.82 0.35 -17.11
N ALA A 41 -7.49 1.39 -17.61
CA ALA A 41 -7.27 2.75 -17.17
C ALA A 41 -7.54 2.94 -15.66
N VAL A 42 -8.62 2.36 -15.14
CA VAL A 42 -8.97 2.42 -13.72
C VAL A 42 -7.95 1.67 -12.86
N VAL A 43 -7.56 0.46 -13.26
CA VAL A 43 -6.59 -0.37 -12.56
C VAL A 43 -5.23 0.35 -12.48
N HIS A 44 -4.72 0.86 -13.59
CA HIS A 44 -3.46 1.60 -13.60
C HIS A 44 -3.51 2.89 -12.78
N PHE A 45 -4.60 3.63 -12.87
CA PHE A 45 -4.76 4.88 -12.13
C PHE A 45 -4.80 4.64 -10.61
N THR A 46 -5.61 3.69 -10.14
CA THR A 46 -5.74 3.35 -8.72
C THR A 46 -4.42 2.82 -8.15
N GLY A 47 -3.72 1.95 -8.89
CA GLY A 47 -2.42 1.42 -8.50
C GLY A 47 -1.35 2.50 -8.37
N ARG A 48 -1.25 3.39 -9.38
CA ARG A 48 -0.29 4.50 -9.36
C ARG A 48 -0.57 5.48 -8.22
N THR A 49 -1.83 5.80 -7.97
CA THR A 49 -2.25 6.69 -6.88
C THR A 49 -1.92 6.07 -5.51
N GLY A 50 -2.29 4.80 -5.31
CA GLY A 50 -2.00 4.08 -4.07
C GLY A 50 -0.50 3.99 -3.77
N LEU A 51 0.32 3.66 -4.79
CA LEU A 51 1.77 3.61 -4.66
C LEU A 51 2.37 4.98 -4.33
N THR A 52 1.92 6.03 -5.00
CA THR A 52 2.38 7.41 -4.73
C THR A 52 2.08 7.82 -3.29
N LEU A 53 0.87 7.57 -2.80
CA LEU A 53 0.49 7.86 -1.42
C LEU A 53 1.30 7.04 -0.42
N LEU A 54 1.61 5.79 -0.73
CA LEU A 54 2.47 4.95 0.10
C LEU A 54 3.88 5.52 0.20
N LEU A 55 4.49 5.89 -0.93
CA LEU A 55 5.82 6.51 -0.97
C LEU A 55 5.86 7.83 -0.20
N VAL A 56 4.85 8.68 -0.36
CA VAL A 56 4.71 9.92 0.40
C VAL A 56 4.61 9.62 1.90
N THR A 57 3.81 8.63 2.30
CA THR A 57 3.68 8.21 3.71
C THR A 57 5.02 7.79 4.32
N ILE A 58 5.83 7.05 3.57
CA ILE A 58 7.18 6.64 4.00
C ILE A 58 8.10 7.85 4.11
N ALA A 59 8.05 8.78 3.15
CA ALA A 59 8.85 10.00 3.14
C ALA A 59 8.54 10.94 4.33
N PHE A 60 7.33 10.90 4.89
CA PHE A 60 6.98 11.67 6.09
C PHE A 60 7.73 11.21 7.35
N SER A 61 8.26 9.99 7.38
CA SER A 61 9.07 9.50 8.51
C SER A 61 10.40 10.25 8.67
N PRO A 62 11.25 10.36 7.66
CA PRO A 62 12.45 11.18 7.75
C PRO A 62 12.12 12.67 7.88
N ALA A 63 11.08 13.17 7.23
CA ALA A 63 10.67 14.57 7.33
C ALA A 63 10.33 14.97 8.78
N PHE A 64 9.68 14.09 9.53
CA PHE A 64 9.43 14.31 10.96
C PHE A 64 10.74 14.36 11.78
N ARG A 65 11.72 13.53 11.47
CA ARG A 65 13.01 13.53 12.17
C ARG A 65 13.77 14.86 12.00
N PHE A 66 13.66 15.49 10.83
CA PHE A 66 14.31 16.76 10.55
C PHE A 66 13.55 17.96 11.14
N THR A 67 12.23 17.96 11.05
CA THR A 67 11.39 19.14 11.36
C THR A 67 10.84 19.11 12.79
N ARG A 68 10.73 17.93 13.43
CA ARG A 68 10.10 17.69 14.76
C ARG A 68 8.69 18.27 14.92
N TRP A 69 8.00 18.55 13.81
CA TRP A 69 6.64 19.09 13.85
C TRP A 69 5.60 17.98 13.96
N ILE A 70 4.78 18.02 15.02
CA ILE A 70 3.77 16.98 15.33
C ILE A 70 2.76 16.79 14.19
N GLY A 71 2.53 17.82 13.36
CA GLY A 71 1.65 17.74 12.19
C GLY A 71 2.02 16.60 11.22
N PHE A 72 3.30 16.32 11.04
CA PHE A 72 3.76 15.22 10.18
C PHE A 72 3.39 13.84 10.74
N MET A 73 3.42 13.66 12.05
CA MET A 73 3.04 12.38 12.67
C MET A 73 1.54 12.10 12.49
N VAL A 74 0.71 13.12 12.65
CA VAL A 74 -0.74 13.01 12.45
C VAL A 74 -1.07 12.76 10.97
N ALA A 75 -0.44 13.51 10.06
CA ALA A 75 -0.63 13.34 8.63
C ALA A 75 -0.15 11.98 8.12
N ARG A 76 0.96 11.44 8.63
CA ARG A 76 1.46 10.12 8.27
C ARG A 76 0.41 9.02 8.52
N ARG A 77 -0.27 9.05 9.67
CA ARG A 77 -1.34 8.10 9.98
C ARG A 77 -2.50 8.23 8.99
N GLN A 78 -2.90 9.45 8.67
CA GLN A 78 -3.98 9.71 7.72
C GLN A 78 -3.61 9.29 6.30
N LEU A 79 -2.40 9.64 5.83
CA LEU A 79 -1.88 9.23 4.53
C LEU A 79 -1.76 7.72 4.40
N GLY A 80 -1.27 7.03 5.44
CA GLY A 80 -1.18 5.57 5.44
C GLY A 80 -2.54 4.89 5.30
N LEU A 81 -3.56 5.43 5.96
CA LEU A 81 -4.93 4.92 5.84
C LEU A 81 -5.48 5.13 4.42
N TRP A 82 -5.26 6.32 3.83
CA TRP A 82 -5.66 6.59 2.45
C TRP A 82 -4.90 5.73 1.43
N ALA A 83 -3.60 5.53 1.62
CA ALA A 83 -2.81 4.63 0.78
C ALA A 83 -3.37 3.20 0.84
N PHE A 84 -3.73 2.72 2.03
CA PHE A 84 -4.37 1.41 2.19
C PHE A 84 -5.69 1.33 1.41
N PHE A 85 -6.57 2.32 1.53
CA PHE A 85 -7.84 2.33 0.79
C PHE A 85 -7.63 2.37 -0.73
N TRP A 86 -6.66 3.12 -1.22
CA TRP A 86 -6.33 3.15 -2.64
C TRP A 86 -5.77 1.83 -3.16
N LEU A 87 -4.92 1.16 -2.39
CA LEU A 87 -4.39 -0.16 -2.74
C LEU A 87 -5.49 -1.22 -2.68
N LEU A 88 -6.41 -1.14 -1.72
CA LEU A 88 -7.57 -2.01 -1.65
C LEU A 88 -8.50 -1.79 -2.86
N ALA A 89 -8.77 -0.54 -3.22
CA ALA A 89 -9.54 -0.21 -4.41
C ALA A 89 -8.88 -0.73 -5.69
N HIS A 90 -7.54 -0.63 -5.79
CA HIS A 90 -6.77 -1.21 -6.90
C HIS A 90 -6.94 -2.73 -6.98
N MET A 91 -6.80 -3.44 -5.86
CA MET A 91 -7.02 -4.90 -5.80
C MET A 91 -8.43 -5.28 -6.23
N LEU A 92 -9.45 -4.56 -5.74
CA LEU A 92 -10.84 -4.82 -6.09
C LEU A 92 -11.13 -4.50 -7.57
N ALA A 93 -10.55 -3.42 -8.10
CA ALA A 93 -10.67 -3.07 -9.51
C ALA A 93 -10.02 -4.12 -10.41
N TRP A 94 -8.81 -4.57 -10.06
CA TRP A 94 -8.13 -5.65 -10.80
C TRP A 94 -8.94 -6.95 -10.75
N MET A 95 -9.39 -7.36 -9.57
CA MET A 95 -10.14 -8.60 -9.40
C MET A 95 -11.52 -8.57 -10.09
N GLY A 96 -12.22 -7.42 -10.02
CA GLY A 96 -13.58 -7.29 -10.55
C GLY A 96 -13.66 -6.91 -12.03
N LEU A 97 -12.80 -5.98 -12.47
CA LEU A 97 -12.86 -5.42 -13.83
C LEU A 97 -11.95 -6.15 -14.81
N ASP A 98 -10.79 -6.60 -14.35
CA ASP A 98 -9.80 -7.23 -15.23
C ASP A 98 -9.95 -8.75 -15.24
N GLN A 99 -10.16 -9.39 -14.09
CA GLN A 99 -10.25 -10.85 -13.97
C GLN A 99 -11.69 -11.39 -13.93
N TYR A 100 -12.71 -10.55 -13.99
CA TYR A 100 -14.13 -10.96 -13.98
C TYR A 100 -14.48 -11.98 -12.90
N TRP A 101 -13.81 -11.94 -11.73
CA TRP A 101 -13.97 -12.86 -10.60
C TRP A 101 -13.65 -14.33 -10.93
N ASP A 102 -12.80 -14.59 -11.93
CA ASP A 102 -12.39 -15.96 -12.28
C ASP A 102 -11.33 -16.49 -11.28
N TRP A 103 -11.80 -17.05 -10.17
CA TRP A 103 -10.97 -17.58 -9.09
C TRP A 103 -9.95 -18.66 -9.53
N PRO A 104 -10.26 -19.61 -10.42
CA PRO A 104 -9.29 -20.57 -10.92
C PRO A 104 -8.13 -19.93 -11.65
N TRP A 105 -8.39 -18.88 -12.41
CA TRP A 105 -7.39 -18.15 -13.18
C TRP A 105 -6.52 -17.26 -12.26
N ILE A 106 -7.13 -16.50 -11.37
CA ILE A 106 -6.44 -15.65 -10.38
C ILE A 106 -5.44 -16.46 -9.54
N ARG A 107 -5.83 -17.66 -9.07
CA ARG A 107 -4.93 -18.53 -8.32
C ARG A 107 -3.74 -19.02 -9.13
N ARG A 108 -3.93 -19.37 -10.41
CA ARG A 108 -2.84 -19.78 -11.30
C ARG A 108 -1.86 -18.65 -11.49
N GLU A 109 -2.34 -17.47 -11.82
CA GLU A 109 -1.50 -16.31 -12.07
C GLU A 109 -0.70 -15.90 -10.82
N MET A 110 -1.32 -15.91 -9.64
CA MET A 110 -0.62 -15.65 -8.38
C MET A 110 0.49 -16.67 -8.08
N ILE A 111 0.30 -17.95 -8.41
CA ILE A 111 1.30 -19.00 -8.16
C ILE A 111 2.40 -18.97 -9.21
N ASP A 112 2.08 -18.64 -10.45
CA ASP A 112 3.02 -18.66 -11.58
C ASP A 112 3.91 -17.40 -11.65
N LEU A 113 3.54 -16.33 -10.91
CA LEU A 113 4.37 -15.11 -10.85
C LEU A 113 5.72 -15.38 -10.18
N PRO A 114 6.84 -15.21 -10.90
CA PRO A 114 8.17 -15.59 -10.42
C PRO A 114 8.57 -14.89 -9.12
N TYR A 115 8.17 -13.63 -8.93
CA TYR A 115 8.50 -12.89 -7.71
C TYR A 115 7.77 -13.39 -6.45
N ILE A 116 6.56 -13.98 -6.58
CA ILE A 116 5.86 -14.62 -5.46
C ILE A 116 6.61 -15.90 -5.07
N ARG A 117 7.06 -16.69 -6.04
CA ARG A 117 7.88 -17.89 -5.80
C ARG A 117 9.19 -17.56 -5.11
N TYR A 118 9.86 -16.48 -5.53
CA TYR A 118 11.07 -16.01 -4.86
C TYR A 118 10.78 -15.51 -3.45
N GLY A 119 9.69 -14.80 -3.23
CA GLY A 119 9.27 -14.34 -1.89
C GLY A 119 9.01 -15.50 -0.93
N VAL A 120 8.30 -16.53 -1.38
CA VAL A 120 8.05 -17.75 -0.59
C VAL A 120 9.34 -18.50 -0.30
N ALA A 121 10.20 -18.68 -1.31
CA ALA A 121 11.49 -19.37 -1.14
C ALA A 121 12.40 -18.66 -0.12
N VAL A 122 12.44 -17.32 -0.12
CA VAL A 122 13.19 -16.54 0.86
C VAL A 122 12.58 -16.68 2.26
N ALA A 123 11.26 -16.67 2.38
CA ALA A 123 10.57 -16.87 3.66
C ALA A 123 10.85 -18.25 4.25
N ASP A 124 10.81 -19.31 3.42
CA ASP A 124 11.14 -20.68 3.84
C ASP A 124 12.61 -20.81 4.27
N ALA A 125 13.53 -20.23 3.51
CA ALA A 125 14.94 -20.23 3.85
C ALA A 125 15.22 -19.49 5.17
N SER A 126 14.53 -18.38 5.43
CA SER A 126 14.67 -17.62 6.67
C SER A 126 14.12 -18.38 7.87
N SER A 127 13.00 -19.07 7.73
CA SER A 127 12.40 -19.90 8.78
C SER A 127 13.27 -21.10 9.12
N ALA A 128 13.85 -21.76 8.13
CA ALA A 128 14.80 -22.86 8.31
C ALA A 128 16.09 -22.41 9.02
N ALA A 129 16.62 -21.24 8.67
CA ALA A 129 17.80 -20.68 9.35
C ALA A 129 17.49 -20.35 10.82
N THR A 130 16.33 -19.78 11.11
CA THR A 130 15.91 -19.48 12.48
C THR A 130 15.75 -20.74 13.32
N SER A 131 15.15 -21.80 12.79
CA SER A 131 15.00 -23.07 13.49
C SER A 131 16.35 -23.77 13.75
N ALA A 132 17.29 -23.69 12.81
CA ALA A 132 18.65 -24.22 12.99
C ALA A 132 19.42 -23.48 14.10
N ILE A 133 19.32 -22.17 14.18
CA ILE A 133 19.94 -21.35 15.25
C ILE A 133 19.35 -21.72 16.60
N THR A 134 18.02 -21.88 16.69
CA THR A 134 17.33 -22.24 17.94
C THR A 134 17.74 -23.64 18.42
N ALA A 135 17.89 -24.60 17.51
CA ALA A 135 18.34 -25.95 17.85
C ALA A 135 19.78 -25.95 18.36
N THR A 136 20.68 -25.16 17.76
CA THR A 136 22.08 -25.04 18.17
C THR A 136 22.19 -24.41 19.56
N THR A 137 21.44 -23.36 19.85
CA THR A 137 21.41 -22.73 21.19
C THR A 137 20.88 -23.67 22.27
N ALA A 138 19.85 -24.46 21.96
CA ALA A 138 19.31 -25.45 22.91
C ALA A 138 20.32 -26.56 23.25
N SER A 139 21.08 -27.03 22.28
CA SER A 139 22.12 -28.04 22.50
C SER A 139 23.28 -27.52 23.35
N THR A 140 23.67 -26.27 23.20
CA THR A 140 24.73 -25.63 23.97
C THR A 140 24.36 -25.44 25.43
N THR A 141 23.07 -25.16 25.72
CA THR A 141 22.58 -24.95 27.10
C THR A 141 22.41 -26.28 27.85
N ALA A 142 22.29 -27.41 27.16
CA ALA A 142 22.14 -28.73 27.79
C ALA A 142 23.49 -29.37 28.21
N HIS A 143 24.62 -28.77 27.85
CA HIS A 143 25.95 -29.23 28.21
C HIS A 143 26.62 -28.44 29.35
N HIS A 144 25.93 -27.51 29.96
CA HIS A 144 26.35 -26.79 31.18
C HIS A 144 25.43 -27.14 32.35
#